data_d809492fb81107f457d815b8062c06b1
#
_entry.id   d809492fb81107f457d815b8062c06b1
#
_cell.length_a   1.000
_cell.length_b   1.000
_cell.length_c   1.000
_cell.angle_alpha   90.00
_cell.angle_beta   90.00
_cell.angle_gamma   90.00
#
_symmetry.space_group_name_H-M   'P 1'
#
loop_
_entity.id
_entity.type
_entity.pdbx_description
1 polymer ?
#
loop_
_entity_poly.entity_id
_entity_poly.type
_entity_poly.pdbx_seq_one_letter_code
_entity_poly.pdbx_strand_id
1 'polypeptide(L)'
;MSLMKKLNLNLFKFLILVFFILCNSAYSEVKFISSSIEKVIITDGDSLKIGKEKIRLSGIDAPEMKQICYGENDSPYACGEASKSYLKEILNGPDYDIKIFCYYSKVDKYKRLLAECFLGETSAINVNFQMVMAGHAVAYL
;
A
#
# COMPACT_ATOMS: atom_id res chain seq x y z
N MET A 1 4.73 -56.67 -21.48
CA MET A 1 4.82 -56.03 -20.13
C MET A 1 5.79 -54.83 -20.06
N SER A 2 6.74 -54.71 -20.96
CA SER A 2 7.74 -53.59 -20.98
C SER A 2 7.20 -52.28 -21.55
N LEU A 3 6.36 -52.33 -22.61
CA LEU A 3 5.84 -51.13 -23.30
C LEU A 3 4.86 -50.31 -22.46
N MET A 4 3.98 -50.94 -21.72
CA MET A 4 3.01 -50.27 -20.83
C MET A 4 3.68 -49.57 -19.65
N LYS A 5 4.77 -50.11 -19.11
CA LYS A 5 5.55 -49.43 -18.05
C LYS A 5 6.25 -48.17 -18.55
N LYS A 6 6.77 -48.18 -19.80
CA LYS A 6 7.38 -46.96 -20.43
C LYS A 6 6.34 -45.88 -20.71
N LEU A 7 5.13 -46.27 -21.17
CA LEU A 7 4.05 -45.32 -21.46
C LEU A 7 3.58 -44.61 -20.15
N ASN A 8 3.42 -45.36 -19.06
CA ASN A 8 3.05 -44.78 -17.77
C ASN A 8 4.13 -43.83 -17.20
N LEU A 9 5.40 -44.15 -17.38
CA LEU A 9 6.48 -43.30 -16.90
C LEU A 9 6.57 -41.97 -17.66
N ASN A 10 6.32 -41.99 -18.97
CA ASN A 10 6.32 -40.76 -19.78
C ASN A 10 5.08 -39.90 -19.49
N LEU A 11 3.91 -40.51 -19.30
CA LEU A 11 2.71 -39.81 -18.88
C LEU A 11 2.88 -39.16 -17.50
N PHE A 12 3.50 -39.88 -16.56
CA PHE A 12 3.81 -39.36 -15.22
C PHE A 12 4.78 -38.19 -15.26
N LYS A 13 5.85 -38.27 -16.06
CA LYS A 13 6.78 -37.15 -16.29
C LYS A 13 6.10 -35.94 -16.92
N PHE A 14 5.20 -36.16 -17.88
CA PHE A 14 4.43 -35.11 -18.52
C PHE A 14 3.48 -34.42 -17.53
N LEU A 15 2.78 -35.18 -16.67
CA LEU A 15 1.92 -34.64 -15.63
C LEU A 15 2.71 -33.82 -14.59
N ILE A 16 3.90 -34.28 -14.19
CA ILE A 16 4.78 -33.51 -13.30
C ILE A 16 5.21 -32.20 -13.97
N LEU A 17 5.60 -32.25 -15.25
CA LEU A 17 6.00 -31.04 -15.98
C LEU A 17 4.84 -30.05 -16.08
N VAL A 18 3.64 -30.51 -16.41
CA VAL A 18 2.43 -29.68 -16.46
C VAL A 18 2.11 -29.11 -15.09
N PHE A 19 2.23 -29.90 -14.03
CA PHE A 19 2.06 -29.44 -12.64
C PHE A 19 3.05 -28.32 -12.28
N PHE A 20 4.34 -28.47 -12.64
CA PHE A 20 5.34 -27.42 -12.42
C PHE A 20 5.07 -26.15 -13.24
N ILE A 21 4.54 -26.29 -14.46
CA ILE A 21 4.17 -25.14 -15.31
C ILE A 21 2.94 -24.41 -14.73
N LEU A 22 1.96 -25.15 -14.24
CA LEU A 22 0.73 -24.59 -13.64
C LEU A 22 0.96 -24.03 -12.23
N CYS A 23 1.98 -24.52 -11.52
CA CYS A 23 2.33 -24.09 -10.17
C CYS A 23 3.20 -22.82 -10.15
N ASN A 24 3.61 -22.28 -11.31
CA ASN A 24 4.16 -20.93 -11.42
C ASN A 24 3.01 -19.92 -11.28
N SER A 25 2.35 -19.93 -10.12
CA SER A 25 1.47 -18.86 -9.71
C SER A 25 2.23 -17.56 -9.81
N ALA A 26 1.67 -16.58 -10.50
CA ALA A 26 2.23 -15.25 -10.65
C ALA A 26 2.47 -14.65 -9.26
N TYR A 27 3.66 -14.83 -8.71
CA TYR A 27 4.12 -14.08 -7.54
C TYR A 27 4.14 -12.61 -7.97
N SER A 28 3.20 -11.84 -7.47
CA SER A 28 3.23 -10.39 -7.65
C SER A 28 4.49 -9.88 -6.94
N GLU A 29 5.47 -9.42 -7.71
CA GLU A 29 6.69 -8.87 -7.17
C GLU A 29 6.37 -7.61 -6.38
N VAL A 30 6.72 -7.60 -5.09
CA VAL A 30 6.61 -6.41 -4.24
C VAL A 30 7.75 -5.48 -4.57
N LYS A 31 7.42 -4.28 -5.02
CA LYS A 31 8.36 -3.20 -5.32
C LYS A 31 8.28 -2.15 -4.22
N PHE A 32 9.30 -1.32 -4.11
CA PHE A 32 9.27 -0.21 -3.17
C PHE A 32 9.81 1.08 -3.80
N ILE A 33 9.37 2.20 -3.26
CA ILE A 33 9.92 3.52 -3.50
C ILE A 33 10.23 4.17 -2.15
N SER A 34 11.33 4.89 -2.07
CA SER A 34 11.72 5.60 -0.85
C SER A 34 12.13 7.03 -1.15
N SER A 35 11.97 7.89 -0.16
CA SER A 35 12.35 9.31 -0.23
C SER A 35 12.62 9.88 1.14
N SER A 36 13.42 10.94 1.21
CA SER A 36 13.41 11.83 2.38
C SER A 36 12.06 12.56 2.47
N ILE A 37 11.61 12.82 3.69
CA ILE A 37 10.26 13.36 3.95
C ILE A 37 10.05 14.73 3.29
N GLU A 38 11.04 15.58 3.26
CA GLU A 38 11.00 16.92 2.65
C GLU A 38 10.64 16.93 1.16
N LYS A 39 10.83 15.79 0.47
CA LYS A 39 10.49 15.60 -0.94
C LYS A 39 9.12 14.97 -1.17
N VAL A 40 8.39 14.70 -0.09
CA VAL A 40 7.05 14.14 -0.14
C VAL A 40 6.01 15.25 -0.23
N ILE A 41 5.12 15.16 -1.20
CA ILE A 41 4.00 16.09 -1.36
C ILE A 41 2.71 15.35 -0.96
N ILE A 42 2.08 15.76 0.13
CA ILE A 42 0.80 15.23 0.58
C ILE A 42 -0.32 15.90 -0.22
N THR A 43 -1.15 15.11 -0.88
CA THR A 43 -2.30 15.62 -1.66
C THR A 43 -3.57 15.64 -0.83
N ASP A 44 -3.87 14.56 -0.11
CA ASP A 44 -4.98 14.43 0.85
C ASP A 44 -4.63 13.42 1.96
N GLY A 45 -5.61 12.98 2.74
CA GLY A 45 -5.38 12.13 3.90
C GLY A 45 -4.90 10.71 3.59
N ASP A 46 -5.04 10.24 2.35
CA ASP A 46 -4.60 8.90 1.94
C ASP A 46 -3.75 8.89 0.66
N SER A 47 -3.34 10.04 0.18
CA SER A 47 -2.61 10.15 -1.07
C SER A 47 -1.45 11.14 -0.97
N LEU A 48 -0.31 10.73 -1.51
CA LEU A 48 0.91 11.52 -1.53
C LEU A 48 1.68 11.33 -2.84
N LYS A 49 2.71 12.14 -3.06
CA LYS A 49 3.62 12.03 -4.21
C LYS A 49 5.07 11.94 -3.74
N ILE A 50 5.83 11.09 -4.39
CA ILE A 50 7.29 10.99 -4.26
C ILE A 50 7.87 11.20 -5.65
N GLY A 51 8.46 12.35 -5.90
CA GLY A 51 8.91 12.73 -7.24
C GLY A 51 7.74 12.79 -8.23
N LYS A 52 7.77 11.95 -9.28
CA LYS A 52 6.71 11.84 -10.29
C LYS A 52 5.63 10.83 -9.93
N GLU A 53 5.90 9.94 -8.98
CA GLU A 53 5.01 8.84 -8.62
C GLU A 53 3.91 9.32 -7.68
N LYS A 54 2.68 8.94 -8.02
CA LYS A 54 1.50 9.14 -7.17
C LYS A 54 1.26 7.88 -6.36
N ILE A 55 1.08 8.04 -5.08
CA ILE A 55 0.88 6.94 -4.13
C ILE A 55 -0.49 7.11 -3.48
N ARG A 56 -1.26 6.04 -3.42
CA ARG A 56 -2.44 5.91 -2.58
C ARG A 56 -2.13 4.90 -1.48
N LEU A 57 -2.33 5.30 -0.25
CA LEU A 57 -2.18 4.44 0.91
C LEU A 57 -3.20 3.30 0.81
N SER A 58 -2.74 2.07 0.65
CA SER A 58 -3.59 0.90 0.48
C SER A 58 -4.27 0.47 1.78
N GLY A 59 -5.45 -0.16 1.67
CA GLY A 59 -6.17 -0.67 2.83
C GLY A 59 -6.85 0.38 3.70
N ILE A 60 -6.81 1.65 3.30
CA ILE A 60 -7.47 2.74 4.03
C ILE A 60 -8.23 3.65 3.07
N ASP A 61 -9.20 4.39 3.61
CA ASP A 61 -9.93 5.45 2.93
C ASP A 61 -10.08 6.65 3.87
N ALA A 62 -9.55 7.80 3.45
CA ALA A 62 -9.62 9.03 4.22
C ALA A 62 -10.71 9.95 3.66
N PRO A 63 -11.26 10.85 4.49
CA PRO A 63 -12.18 11.87 4.01
C PRO A 63 -11.55 12.72 2.91
N GLU A 64 -12.34 13.03 1.88
CA GLU A 64 -11.92 13.91 0.79
C GLU A 64 -11.61 15.34 1.30
N MET A 65 -10.67 16.04 0.65
CA MET A 65 -10.18 17.35 1.11
C MET A 65 -11.26 18.37 1.51
N LYS A 66 -12.39 18.40 0.78
CA LYS A 66 -13.50 19.32 1.04
C LYS A 66 -14.62 18.69 1.83
N GLN A 67 -14.44 17.48 2.34
CA GLN A 67 -15.47 16.79 3.10
C GLN A 67 -15.63 17.44 4.47
N ILE A 68 -16.89 17.66 4.83
CA ILE A 68 -17.30 18.08 6.17
C ILE A 68 -17.90 16.86 6.86
N CYS A 69 -17.46 16.61 8.07
CA CYS A 69 -17.99 15.59 8.96
C CYS A 69 -18.68 16.26 10.16
N TYR A 70 -19.42 15.47 10.92
CA TYR A 70 -20.10 15.93 12.11
C TYR A 70 -19.51 15.21 13.32
N GLY A 71 -19.05 15.97 14.27
CA GLY A 71 -18.53 15.48 15.55
C GLY A 71 -19.63 15.32 16.60
N GLU A 72 -19.23 15.25 17.85
CA GLU A 72 -20.18 15.26 18.97
C GLU A 72 -21.06 16.50 18.91
N ASN A 73 -22.34 16.32 19.25
CA ASN A 73 -23.38 17.36 19.22
C ASN A 73 -23.64 17.96 17.82
N ASP A 74 -23.47 17.15 16.76
CA ASP A 74 -23.69 17.57 15.36
C ASP A 74 -22.88 18.81 14.94
N SER A 75 -21.74 19.06 15.58
CA SER A 75 -20.86 20.17 15.20
C SER A 75 -20.09 19.83 13.92
N PRO A 76 -20.21 20.65 12.84
CA PRO A 76 -19.50 20.39 11.60
C PRO A 76 -18.01 20.70 11.73
N TYR A 77 -17.14 19.88 11.12
CA TYR A 77 -15.71 20.14 11.03
C TYR A 77 -15.13 19.65 9.69
N ALA A 78 -14.02 20.25 9.27
CA ALA A 78 -13.34 19.93 8.01
C ALA A 78 -12.50 18.65 8.17
N CYS A 79 -13.15 17.48 8.13
CA CYS A 79 -12.49 16.20 8.35
C CYS A 79 -11.45 15.84 7.29
N GLY A 80 -11.64 16.26 6.04
CA GLY A 80 -10.63 16.05 4.98
C GLY A 80 -9.35 16.83 5.25
N GLU A 81 -9.45 18.09 5.66
CA GLU A 81 -8.29 18.89 6.06
C GLU A 81 -7.63 18.35 7.32
N ALA A 82 -8.41 17.90 8.30
CA ALA A 82 -7.89 17.29 9.51
C ALA A 82 -7.12 16.00 9.20
N SER A 83 -7.64 15.13 8.32
CA SER A 83 -6.96 13.91 7.89
C SER A 83 -5.64 14.22 7.20
N LYS A 84 -5.61 15.15 6.24
CA LYS A 84 -4.38 15.59 5.58
C LYS A 84 -3.36 16.17 6.57
N SER A 85 -3.83 16.98 7.51
CA SER A 85 -2.97 17.62 8.53
C SER A 85 -2.34 16.56 9.43
N TYR A 86 -3.08 15.55 9.83
CA TYR A 86 -2.56 14.44 10.62
C TYR A 86 -1.54 13.60 9.85
N LEU A 87 -1.79 13.31 8.56
CA LEU A 87 -0.77 12.64 7.72
C LEU A 87 0.52 13.46 7.68
N LYS A 88 0.43 14.79 7.57
CA LYS A 88 1.58 15.68 7.63
C LYS A 88 2.29 15.63 8.98
N GLU A 89 1.54 15.53 10.07
CA GLU A 89 2.11 15.39 11.42
C GLU A 89 2.89 14.08 11.57
N ILE A 90 2.33 12.95 11.13
CA ILE A 90 3.03 11.66 11.12
C ILE A 90 4.36 11.77 10.37
N LEU A 91 4.34 12.39 9.17
CA LEU A 91 5.53 12.49 8.34
C LEU A 91 6.58 13.47 8.90
N ASN A 92 6.16 14.49 9.63
CA ASN A 92 7.05 15.49 10.24
C ASN A 92 7.46 15.13 11.68
N GLY A 93 7.50 13.84 12.02
CA GLY A 93 7.96 13.39 13.34
C GLY A 93 9.31 13.99 13.77
N PRO A 94 9.74 13.77 15.01
CA PRO A 94 10.84 14.53 15.65
C PRO A 94 12.23 14.35 15.00
N ASP A 95 12.40 13.39 14.10
CA ASP A 95 13.68 13.13 13.42
C ASP A 95 13.65 13.58 11.96
N TYR A 96 14.37 14.64 11.64
CA TYR A 96 14.44 15.25 10.30
C TYR A 96 15.15 14.38 9.24
N ASP A 97 15.84 13.29 9.62
CA ASP A 97 16.55 12.38 8.71
C ASP A 97 15.76 11.09 8.38
N ILE A 98 14.50 11.04 8.79
CA ILE A 98 13.67 9.86 8.54
C ILE A 98 13.28 9.80 7.04
N LYS A 99 13.45 8.63 6.44
CA LYS A 99 12.94 8.32 5.11
C LYS A 99 11.61 7.62 5.20
N ILE A 100 10.76 7.85 4.19
CA ILE A 100 9.57 7.04 3.95
C ILE A 100 9.91 5.93 2.96
N PHE A 101 9.38 4.73 3.21
CA PHE A 101 9.46 3.55 2.35
C PHE A 101 8.04 3.09 2.04
N CYS A 102 7.65 3.10 0.77
CA CYS A 102 6.33 2.67 0.34
C CYS A 102 6.45 1.41 -0.52
N TYR A 103 5.90 0.30 -0.03
CA TYR A 103 5.90 -1.00 -0.69
C TYR A 103 4.60 -1.18 -1.47
N TYR A 104 4.69 -1.56 -2.74
CA TYR A 104 3.54 -1.73 -3.62
C TYR A 104 3.70 -2.93 -4.54
N SER A 105 2.59 -3.52 -4.96
CA SER A 105 2.54 -4.58 -5.96
C SER A 105 1.50 -4.32 -7.04
N LYS A 106 0.67 -3.29 -6.86
CA LYS A 106 -0.43 -2.94 -7.76
C LYS A 106 -0.43 -1.44 -8.08
N VAL A 107 -1.00 -1.12 -9.23
CA VAL A 107 -1.26 0.24 -9.69
C VAL A 107 -2.74 0.35 -10.00
N ASP A 108 -3.40 1.41 -9.56
CA ASP A 108 -4.81 1.63 -9.82
C ASP A 108 -5.08 2.20 -11.24
N LYS A 109 -6.37 2.33 -11.58
CA LYS A 109 -6.80 2.87 -12.87
C LYS A 109 -6.40 4.35 -13.10
N TYR A 110 -6.04 5.06 -12.03
CA TYR A 110 -5.56 6.46 -12.06
C TYR A 110 -4.04 6.57 -12.08
N LYS A 111 -3.35 5.42 -12.25
CA LYS A 111 -1.88 5.30 -12.25
C LYS A 111 -1.25 5.69 -10.91
N ARG A 112 -1.94 5.45 -9.79
CA ARG A 112 -1.37 5.58 -8.44
C ARG A 112 -0.86 4.21 -7.97
N LEU A 113 0.31 4.20 -7.35
CA LEU A 113 0.85 3.02 -6.68
C LEU A 113 0.01 2.76 -5.43
N LEU A 114 -0.59 1.58 -5.33
CA LEU A 114 -1.29 1.15 -4.11
C LEU A 114 -0.26 0.62 -3.14
N ALA A 115 0.07 1.40 -2.13
CA ALA A 115 1.22 1.12 -1.28
C ALA A 115 0.90 1.13 0.21
N GLU A 116 1.64 0.33 0.94
CA GLU A 116 1.79 0.40 2.38
C GLU A 116 3.09 1.12 2.69
N CYS A 117 3.00 2.22 3.44
CA CYS A 117 4.13 3.13 3.69
C CYS A 117 4.58 3.07 5.14
N PHE A 118 5.88 3.14 5.34
CA PHE A 118 6.55 3.06 6.63
C PHE A 118 7.55 4.18 6.80
N LEU A 119 7.71 4.68 8.02
CA LEU A 119 8.78 5.61 8.38
C LEU A 119 9.95 4.88 9.02
N GLY A 120 11.16 5.26 8.61
CA GLY A 120 12.41 4.68 9.08
C GLY A 120 12.79 3.37 8.40
N GLU A 121 14.07 3.06 8.35
CA GLU A 121 14.61 1.87 7.69
C GLU A 121 14.16 0.56 8.36
N THR A 122 13.85 0.60 9.64
CA THR A 122 13.37 -0.55 10.42
C THR A 122 11.86 -0.72 10.35
N SER A 123 11.15 0.07 9.53
CA SER A 123 9.68 0.04 9.39
C SER A 123 8.93 0.21 10.72
N ALA A 124 9.46 1.05 11.60
CA ALA A 124 8.95 1.21 12.97
C ALA A 124 7.54 1.81 13.02
N ILE A 125 7.18 2.69 12.05
CA ILE A 125 5.89 3.36 12.02
C ILE A 125 5.20 3.04 10.68
N ASN A 126 4.11 2.27 10.73
CA ASN A 126 3.24 2.04 9.61
C ASN A 126 2.27 3.23 9.46
N VAL A 127 2.47 4.04 8.42
CA VAL A 127 1.69 5.26 8.17
C VAL A 127 0.21 4.97 7.94
N ASN A 128 -0.11 3.94 7.14
CA ASN A 128 -1.48 3.55 6.85
C ASN A 128 -2.23 3.17 8.13
N PHE A 129 -1.58 2.38 8.98
CA PHE A 129 -2.14 1.95 10.26
C PHE A 129 -2.36 3.14 11.23
N GLN A 130 -1.41 4.08 11.30
CA GLN A 130 -1.53 5.25 12.16
C GLN A 130 -2.72 6.13 11.77
N MET A 131 -2.98 6.30 10.47
CA MET A 131 -4.14 7.06 9.99
C MET A 131 -5.47 6.48 10.49
N VAL A 132 -5.60 5.14 10.49
CA VAL A 132 -6.80 4.44 10.97
C VAL A 132 -6.88 4.50 12.50
N MET A 133 -5.78 4.23 13.19
CA MET A 133 -5.74 4.21 14.66
C MET A 133 -6.10 5.56 15.28
N ALA A 134 -5.72 6.66 14.63
CA ALA A 134 -6.05 8.01 15.07
C ALA A 134 -7.44 8.49 14.62
N GLY A 135 -8.19 7.68 13.87
CA GLY A 135 -9.54 8.04 13.40
C GLY A 135 -9.55 9.03 12.22
N HIS A 136 -8.41 9.20 11.52
CA HIS A 136 -8.28 10.09 10.36
C HIS A 136 -8.51 9.38 9.02
N ALA A 137 -8.67 8.06 9.05
CA ALA A 137 -9.10 7.23 7.93
C ALA A 137 -9.88 6.02 8.46
N VAL A 138 -10.65 5.36 7.59
CA VAL A 138 -11.30 4.08 7.87
C VAL A 138 -10.54 2.95 7.17
N ALA A 139 -10.60 1.74 7.72
CA ALA A 139 -10.08 0.56 7.02
C ALA A 139 -10.97 0.25 5.80
N TYR A 140 -10.35 0.02 4.66
CA TYR A 140 -11.02 -0.27 3.39
C TYR A 140 -10.42 -1.53 2.76
N LEU A 141 -11.26 -2.57 2.57
CA LEU A 141 -10.87 -3.88 2.03
C LEU A 141 -11.30 -4.02 0.57
#